data_2fb7132e4854195daa6a8a5c66a2312d
#
_entry.id   2fb7132e4854195daa6a8a5c66a2312d
#
_cell.length_a   1.000
_cell.length_b   1.000
_cell.length_c   1.000
_cell.angle_alpha   90.00
_cell.angle_beta   90.00
_cell.angle_gamma   90.00
#
_symmetry.space_group_name_H-M   'P 1'
#
loop_
_entity.id
_entity.type
_entity.pdbx_description
1 polymer ?
#
loop_
_entity_poly.entity_id
_entity_poly.type
_entity_poly.pdbx_seq_one_letter_code
_entity_poly.pdbx_strand_id
1 'polypeptide(L)'
;MVGGCHPFLAAPAGRGPRYGRVPAVRVYGCARNCGVTAAEPELSEGWPTVPGMKPAVEAEGLVKQYRGRAGTVDAVRGVDLKVRAGEVFGFLGPNGAGKSTTIRMLTTLMTITSGTARVAGLDVMAEPDAARRRIGVALQEVGLDPRQTGRELLILQARLFGSSRAQAADRARELLELVDLVEAADRRIKGYSGGMKRRLDLASALVHEPEVLFLDEPTTGLDPASRLTVWDELRRINARGTTIFLTTQYLEEADQLCDRLAIIDGGLIVREGTPQQLKAELRQRRGLDTDPTLDEVFLDATGRTRERLAGEVQEVSA
;
A
#
# COMPACT_ATOMS: atom_id res chain seq x y z
N MET A 1 -11.98 33.08 60.21
CA MET A 1 -10.53 33.28 60.33
C MET A 1 -9.94 32.66 59.08
N VAL A 2 -9.86 33.40 58.09
CA VAL A 2 -8.84 34.07 57.31
C VAL A 2 -7.50 33.30 57.25
N GLY A 3 -7.16 32.84 56.08
CA GLY A 3 -5.83 32.35 55.67
C GLY A 3 -5.82 32.14 54.18
N GLY A 4 -5.31 32.85 53.44
CA GLY A 4 -4.21 33.54 52.87
C GLY A 4 -3.72 32.79 51.65
N CYS A 5 -4.10 33.20 50.41
CA CYS A 5 -3.47 32.79 49.16
C CYS A 5 -2.13 33.51 48.95
N HIS A 6 -1.06 32.76 48.68
CA HIS A 6 0.19 33.32 48.11
C HIS A 6 0.33 32.94 46.63
N PRO A 7 0.73 33.86 45.75
CA PRO A 7 0.94 33.60 44.34
C PRO A 7 2.37 33.07 44.09
N PHE A 8 2.48 31.99 43.29
CA PHE A 8 3.76 31.54 42.77
C PHE A 8 4.11 32.26 41.47
N LEU A 9 5.31 32.80 41.47
CA LEU A 9 5.97 33.57 40.40
C LEU A 9 6.19 32.69 39.14
N ALA A 10 5.86 33.26 37.99
CA ALA A 10 6.15 32.72 36.67
C ALA A 10 7.63 32.91 36.30
N ALA A 11 8.28 31.86 35.76
CA ALA A 11 9.56 31.94 35.08
C ALA A 11 9.35 32.02 33.55
N PRO A 12 10.30 32.64 32.78
CA PRO A 12 10.04 33.07 31.40
C PRO A 12 10.14 31.96 30.38
N ALA A 13 9.27 32.06 29.37
CA ALA A 13 9.14 31.13 28.23
C ALA A 13 10.36 31.17 27.31
N GLY A 14 11.01 30.03 27.13
CA GLY A 14 11.92 29.75 26.04
C GLY A 14 11.14 29.49 24.73
N ARG A 15 11.58 30.16 23.65
CA ARG A 15 10.98 30.02 22.32
C ARG A 15 11.39 28.67 21.70
N GLY A 16 10.44 27.71 21.59
CA GLY A 16 10.55 26.51 20.76
C GLY A 16 9.83 26.71 19.41
N PRO A 17 10.15 25.92 18.38
CA PRO A 17 9.64 26.12 17.02
C PRO A 17 8.14 25.79 16.92
N ARG A 18 7.44 26.59 16.12
CA ARG A 18 5.99 26.50 15.88
C ARG A 18 5.67 25.29 15.00
N TYR A 19 5.18 24.22 15.57
CA TYR A 19 4.45 23.19 14.83
C TYR A 19 2.98 23.56 14.80
N GLY A 20 2.40 23.51 13.58
CA GLY A 20 1.01 23.83 13.32
C GLY A 20 0.07 22.87 14.07
N ARG A 21 -1.07 23.40 14.53
CA ARG A 21 -2.12 22.67 15.23
C ARG A 21 -2.69 21.56 14.33
N VAL A 22 -2.63 20.32 14.79
CA VAL A 22 -3.38 19.20 14.24
C VAL A 22 -4.87 19.42 14.60
N PRO A 23 -5.82 19.38 13.66
CA PRO A 23 -7.23 19.45 13.99
C PRO A 23 -7.70 18.16 14.68
N ALA A 24 -8.48 18.33 15.73
CA ALA A 24 -9.05 17.26 16.54
C ALA A 24 -9.93 16.32 15.68
N VAL A 25 -9.66 15.03 15.76
CA VAL A 25 -10.49 13.97 15.19
C VAL A 25 -11.80 13.92 15.97
N ARG A 26 -12.92 14.27 15.30
CA ARG A 26 -14.27 14.07 15.83
C ARG A 26 -14.64 12.58 15.71
N VAL A 27 -14.72 11.89 16.83
CA VAL A 27 -15.32 10.57 16.92
C VAL A 27 -16.84 10.73 16.79
N TYR A 28 -17.44 10.20 15.74
CA TYR A 28 -18.89 10.14 15.61
C TYR A 28 -19.42 8.97 16.43
N GLY A 29 -20.07 9.30 17.53
CA GLY A 29 -20.84 8.37 18.35
C GLY A 29 -22.11 7.94 17.62
N CYS A 30 -22.39 6.65 17.69
CA CYS A 30 -23.59 5.98 17.22
C CYS A 30 -24.85 6.55 17.92
N ALA A 31 -25.72 7.27 17.19
CA ALA A 31 -27.07 7.61 17.66
C ALA A 31 -28.08 6.75 16.87
N ARG A 32 -28.83 5.93 17.60
CA ARG A 32 -29.99 5.17 17.10
C ARG A 32 -31.20 6.09 16.91
N ASN A 33 -31.98 5.77 15.88
CA ASN A 33 -33.36 6.21 15.58
C ASN A 33 -33.55 7.63 15.08
N CYS A 34 -33.74 7.75 13.77
CA CYS A 34 -34.82 8.57 13.19
C CYS A 34 -35.15 7.98 11.80
N GLY A 35 -36.39 7.59 11.62
CA GLY A 35 -36.92 7.07 10.35
C GLY A 35 -36.95 8.15 9.27
N VAL A 36 -36.16 7.92 8.23
CA VAL A 36 -36.27 8.60 6.93
C VAL A 36 -36.22 7.50 5.88
N THR A 37 -37.26 7.39 5.11
CA THR A 37 -37.37 6.54 3.92
C THR A 37 -36.24 6.93 2.95
N ALA A 38 -35.24 6.05 2.81
CA ALA A 38 -34.18 6.24 1.84
C ALA A 38 -34.70 5.93 0.44
N ALA A 39 -34.69 6.92 -0.44
CA ALA A 39 -34.72 6.71 -1.87
C ALA A 39 -33.45 6.01 -2.28
N GLU A 40 -33.55 4.92 -3.05
CA GLU A 40 -32.42 4.20 -3.61
C GLU A 40 -31.62 5.13 -4.54
N PRO A 41 -30.29 5.30 -4.37
CA PRO A 41 -29.49 6.04 -5.34
C PRO A 41 -29.24 5.15 -6.56
N GLU A 42 -29.54 5.68 -7.74
CA GLU A 42 -29.21 5.08 -9.03
C GLU A 42 -27.70 4.81 -9.14
N LEU A 43 -27.34 3.56 -9.51
CA LEU A 43 -25.96 3.00 -9.62
C LEU A 43 -25.26 3.49 -10.90
N SER A 44 -25.09 4.81 -11.09
CA SER A 44 -24.35 5.33 -12.26
C SER A 44 -23.58 6.63 -12.01
N GLU A 45 -23.28 6.99 -10.77
CA GLU A 45 -22.41 8.15 -10.54
C GLU A 45 -21.16 7.76 -9.77
N GLY A 46 -20.03 8.16 -10.35
CA GLY A 46 -18.70 7.94 -9.81
C GLY A 46 -18.63 8.33 -8.32
N TRP A 47 -17.98 7.49 -7.55
CA TRP A 47 -17.75 7.63 -6.12
C TRP A 47 -17.44 9.06 -5.70
N PRO A 48 -18.04 9.60 -4.62
CA PRO A 48 -17.89 11.00 -4.24
C PRO A 48 -16.41 11.32 -3.95
N THR A 49 -15.78 12.04 -4.87
CA THR A 49 -14.48 12.66 -4.63
C THR A 49 -14.70 13.80 -3.64
N VAL A 50 -14.03 13.74 -2.50
CA VAL A 50 -13.98 14.91 -1.61
C VAL A 50 -13.33 16.04 -2.40
N PRO A 51 -14.03 17.16 -2.64
CA PRO A 51 -13.50 18.24 -3.46
C PRO A 51 -12.19 18.77 -2.87
N GLY A 52 -11.10 18.70 -3.65
CA GLY A 52 -9.79 19.24 -3.27
C GLY A 52 -8.69 18.23 -2.88
N MET A 53 -8.98 16.94 -2.67
CA MET A 53 -7.94 15.94 -2.45
C MET A 53 -7.43 15.40 -3.78
N LYS A 54 -6.14 15.66 -4.07
CA LYS A 54 -5.45 15.06 -5.22
C LYS A 54 -5.26 13.55 -4.96
N PRO A 55 -5.43 12.69 -5.99
CA PRO A 55 -5.12 11.26 -5.86
C PRO A 55 -3.64 11.07 -5.53
N ALA A 56 -3.34 10.07 -4.70
CA ALA A 56 -1.96 9.69 -4.40
C ALA A 56 -1.30 8.97 -5.58
N VAL A 57 -2.09 8.18 -6.34
CA VAL A 57 -1.66 7.56 -7.59
C VAL A 57 -2.74 7.76 -8.64
N GLU A 58 -2.33 8.14 -9.84
CA GLU A 58 -3.21 8.31 -10.99
C GLU A 58 -2.53 7.74 -12.24
N ALA A 59 -3.24 6.93 -13.00
CA ALA A 59 -2.80 6.44 -14.30
C ALA A 59 -3.95 6.56 -15.30
N GLU A 60 -3.63 6.97 -16.51
CA GLU A 60 -4.60 7.14 -17.61
C GLU A 60 -4.07 6.46 -18.87
N GLY A 61 -4.82 5.45 -19.36
CA GLY A 61 -4.49 4.70 -20.55
C GLY A 61 -3.10 4.05 -20.50
N LEU A 62 -2.67 3.57 -19.32
CA LEU A 62 -1.30 3.09 -19.09
C LEU A 62 -1.03 1.82 -19.90
N VAL A 63 -0.02 1.85 -20.77
CA VAL A 63 0.37 0.73 -21.64
C VAL A 63 1.84 0.38 -21.47
N LYS A 64 2.12 -0.92 -21.43
CA LYS A 64 3.48 -1.46 -21.55
C LYS A 64 3.56 -2.58 -22.56
N GLN A 65 4.39 -2.36 -23.56
CA GLN A 65 4.74 -3.35 -24.58
C GLN A 65 6.22 -3.73 -24.45
N TYR A 66 6.49 -5.03 -24.45
CA TYR A 66 7.84 -5.56 -24.57
C TYR A 66 8.08 -6.04 -26.00
N ARG A 67 9.16 -5.57 -26.62
CA ARG A 67 9.59 -6.02 -27.94
C ARG A 67 10.67 -7.09 -27.77
N GLY A 68 10.37 -8.31 -28.17
CA GLY A 68 11.29 -9.44 -28.14
C GLY A 68 11.54 -10.01 -29.54
N ARG A 69 12.47 -10.95 -29.65
CA ARG A 69 12.74 -11.66 -30.93
C ARG A 69 11.53 -12.45 -31.43
N ALA A 70 10.67 -12.91 -30.56
CA ALA A 70 9.46 -13.66 -30.87
C ALA A 70 8.21 -12.81 -31.12
N GLY A 71 8.34 -11.47 -31.13
CA GLY A 71 7.21 -10.55 -31.33
C GLY A 71 7.04 -9.55 -30.18
N THR A 72 5.91 -8.86 -30.18
CA THR A 72 5.53 -7.90 -29.15
C THR A 72 4.60 -8.56 -28.12
N VAL A 73 4.88 -8.35 -26.84
CA VAL A 73 4.04 -8.80 -25.75
C VAL A 73 3.44 -7.57 -25.05
N ASP A 74 2.12 -7.48 -25.01
CA ASP A 74 1.37 -6.43 -24.34
C ASP A 74 1.14 -6.83 -22.87
N ALA A 75 2.00 -6.37 -21.97
CA ALA A 75 1.91 -6.72 -20.55
C ALA A 75 0.88 -5.87 -19.80
N VAL A 76 0.66 -4.62 -20.24
CA VAL A 76 -0.37 -3.69 -19.74
C VAL A 76 -1.01 -3.02 -20.94
N ARG A 77 -2.35 -3.00 -20.99
CA ARG A 77 -3.13 -2.77 -22.22
C ARG A 77 -4.09 -1.58 -22.13
N GLY A 78 -3.77 -0.57 -21.33
CA GLY A 78 -4.62 0.60 -21.11
C GLY A 78 -5.28 0.55 -19.72
N VAL A 79 -4.46 0.65 -18.68
CA VAL A 79 -4.92 0.68 -17.30
C VAL A 79 -5.23 2.12 -16.91
N ASP A 80 -6.48 2.35 -16.49
CA ASP A 80 -6.94 3.57 -15.82
C ASP A 80 -7.09 3.29 -14.34
N LEU A 81 -6.50 4.16 -13.49
CA LEU A 81 -6.38 3.89 -12.06
C LEU A 81 -6.34 5.21 -11.28
N LYS A 82 -7.09 5.28 -10.17
CA LYS A 82 -7.03 6.39 -9.22
C LYS A 82 -7.04 5.87 -7.79
N VAL A 83 -5.94 6.14 -7.04
CA VAL A 83 -5.77 5.76 -5.64
C VAL A 83 -5.83 7.01 -4.78
N ARG A 84 -6.62 6.99 -3.72
CA ARG A 84 -6.78 8.13 -2.81
C ARG A 84 -5.62 8.21 -1.84
N ALA A 85 -5.35 9.41 -1.34
CA ALA A 85 -4.38 9.57 -0.26
C ALA A 85 -4.87 8.88 1.02
N GLY A 86 -4.00 8.09 1.64
CA GLY A 86 -4.27 7.39 2.90
C GLY A 86 -5.06 6.09 2.76
N GLU A 87 -5.44 5.63 1.54
CA GLU A 87 -6.09 4.33 1.39
C GLU A 87 -5.08 3.19 1.23
N VAL A 88 -5.50 1.98 1.59
CA VAL A 88 -4.84 0.72 1.23
C VAL A 88 -5.50 0.20 -0.04
N PHE A 89 -4.80 0.31 -1.16
CA PHE A 89 -5.30 -0.11 -2.47
C PHE A 89 -4.66 -1.43 -2.92
N GLY A 90 -5.50 -2.43 -3.22
CA GLY A 90 -5.10 -3.73 -3.71
C GLY A 90 -5.11 -3.82 -5.23
N PHE A 91 -4.06 -4.38 -5.83
CA PHE A 91 -4.01 -4.69 -7.25
C PHE A 91 -3.91 -6.21 -7.43
N LEU A 92 -5.09 -6.84 -7.52
CA LEU A 92 -5.27 -8.29 -7.46
C LEU A 92 -5.27 -8.90 -8.86
N GLY A 93 -4.56 -9.99 -9.05
CA GLY A 93 -4.59 -10.70 -10.33
C GLY A 93 -3.66 -11.91 -10.35
N PRO A 94 -3.82 -12.79 -11.34
CA PRO A 94 -2.97 -13.96 -11.48
C PRO A 94 -1.54 -13.60 -11.91
N ASN A 95 -0.66 -14.61 -11.93
CA ASN A 95 0.68 -14.43 -12.46
C ASN A 95 0.62 -14.07 -13.95
N GLY A 96 1.47 -13.13 -14.36
CA GLY A 96 1.47 -12.63 -15.74
C GLY A 96 0.36 -11.64 -16.09
N ALA A 97 -0.55 -11.29 -15.17
CA ALA A 97 -1.63 -10.33 -15.44
C ALA A 97 -1.17 -8.88 -15.66
N GLY A 98 0.09 -8.55 -15.35
CA GLY A 98 0.63 -7.19 -15.50
C GLY A 98 0.88 -6.44 -14.19
N LYS A 99 0.65 -7.05 -13.01
CA LYS A 99 0.79 -6.42 -11.68
C LYS A 99 2.15 -5.78 -11.46
N SER A 100 3.23 -6.59 -11.46
CA SER A 100 4.60 -6.11 -11.23
C SER A 100 5.06 -5.15 -12.31
N THR A 101 4.59 -5.31 -13.56
CA THR A 101 4.88 -4.36 -14.65
C THR A 101 4.25 -2.99 -14.35
N THR A 102 3.01 -2.96 -13.88
CA THR A 102 2.31 -1.73 -13.50
C THR A 102 3.03 -1.03 -12.34
N ILE A 103 3.35 -1.75 -11.25
CA ILE A 103 4.14 -1.18 -10.15
C ILE A 103 5.47 -0.60 -10.65
N ARG A 104 6.23 -1.33 -11.48
CA ARG A 104 7.52 -0.84 -11.99
C ARG A 104 7.40 0.42 -12.83
N MET A 105 6.31 0.63 -13.56
CA MET A 105 6.03 1.88 -14.27
C MET A 105 5.71 3.02 -13.28
N LEU A 106 4.81 2.78 -12.33
CA LEU A 106 4.41 3.77 -11.31
C LEU A 106 5.58 4.19 -10.41
N THR A 107 6.51 3.27 -10.14
CA THR A 107 7.70 3.52 -9.30
C THR A 107 8.92 4.01 -10.09
N THR A 108 8.76 4.38 -11.35
CA THR A 108 9.84 4.87 -12.24
C THR A 108 10.95 3.87 -12.54
N LEU A 109 10.77 2.58 -12.19
CA LEU A 109 11.73 1.51 -12.48
C LEU A 109 11.64 1.02 -13.93
N MET A 110 10.58 1.44 -14.64
CA MET A 110 10.33 1.05 -16.01
C MET A 110 9.64 2.19 -16.78
N THR A 111 10.04 2.39 -18.04
CA THR A 111 9.41 3.38 -18.92
C THR A 111 8.01 2.93 -19.36
N ILE A 112 7.10 3.88 -19.46
CA ILE A 112 5.75 3.73 -20.02
C ILE A 112 5.86 3.69 -21.54
N THR A 113 5.09 2.83 -22.23
CA THR A 113 5.03 2.80 -23.70
C THR A 113 4.05 3.84 -24.24
N SER A 114 2.87 3.96 -23.62
CA SER A 114 1.89 5.04 -23.87
C SER A 114 0.98 5.22 -22.65
N GLY A 115 0.23 6.31 -22.62
CA GLY A 115 -0.53 6.75 -21.46
C GLY A 115 0.30 7.62 -20.51
N THR A 116 -0.27 7.98 -19.38
CA THR A 116 0.36 8.82 -18.36
C THR A 116 0.20 8.22 -16.96
N ALA A 117 1.14 8.54 -16.07
CA ALA A 117 1.01 8.19 -14.66
C ALA A 117 1.58 9.30 -13.77
N ARG A 118 0.89 9.56 -12.66
CA ARG A 118 1.29 10.50 -11.62
C ARG A 118 1.29 9.82 -10.27
N VAL A 119 2.31 10.09 -9.47
CA VAL A 119 2.41 9.60 -8.08
C VAL A 119 2.75 10.78 -7.17
N ALA A 120 2.02 10.92 -6.08
CA ALA A 120 2.11 12.09 -5.19
C ALA A 120 1.99 13.43 -5.97
N GLY A 121 1.17 13.45 -7.03
CA GLY A 121 0.96 14.59 -7.91
C GLY A 121 2.07 14.87 -8.94
N LEU A 122 3.16 14.08 -8.94
CA LEU A 122 4.31 14.22 -9.85
C LEU A 122 4.19 13.25 -11.03
N ASP A 123 4.50 13.72 -12.24
CA ASP A 123 4.57 12.87 -13.43
C ASP A 123 5.79 11.95 -13.36
N VAL A 124 5.56 10.64 -13.40
CA VAL A 124 6.63 9.64 -13.20
C VAL A 124 7.65 9.60 -14.32
N MET A 125 7.30 10.10 -15.52
CA MET A 125 8.21 10.16 -16.67
C MET A 125 8.93 11.50 -16.77
N ALA A 126 8.26 12.61 -16.45
CA ALA A 126 8.83 13.95 -16.52
C ALA A 126 9.66 14.31 -15.28
N GLU A 127 9.26 13.81 -14.09
CA GLU A 127 9.84 14.17 -12.80
C GLU A 127 10.26 12.93 -11.96
N PRO A 128 10.98 11.95 -12.55
CA PRO A 128 11.23 10.66 -11.89
C PRO A 128 11.99 10.79 -10.57
N ASP A 129 12.97 11.69 -10.48
CA ASP A 129 13.76 11.87 -9.27
C ASP A 129 12.97 12.55 -8.13
N ALA A 130 12.04 13.43 -8.47
CA ALA A 130 11.12 14.01 -7.49
C ALA A 130 10.12 12.97 -7.01
N ALA A 131 9.57 12.14 -7.91
CA ALA A 131 8.66 11.04 -7.57
C ALA A 131 9.35 10.01 -6.65
N ARG A 132 10.58 9.58 -6.94
CA ARG A 132 11.35 8.63 -6.11
C ARG A 132 11.56 9.11 -4.67
N ARG A 133 11.65 10.41 -4.44
CA ARG A 133 11.76 10.97 -3.09
C ARG A 133 10.46 10.93 -2.30
N ARG A 134 9.33 10.70 -2.96
CA ARG A 134 8.01 10.65 -2.31
C ARG A 134 7.42 9.26 -2.21
N ILE A 135 8.08 8.26 -2.80
CA ILE A 135 7.60 6.87 -2.81
C ILE A 135 8.56 5.95 -2.07
N GLY A 136 8.00 5.01 -1.31
CA GLY A 136 8.72 3.84 -0.81
C GLY A 136 8.39 2.64 -1.69
N VAL A 137 9.34 1.75 -1.90
CA VAL A 137 9.16 0.57 -2.75
C VAL A 137 9.76 -0.65 -2.08
N ALA A 138 8.96 -1.71 -1.89
CA ALA A 138 9.43 -3.03 -1.50
C ALA A 138 8.97 -4.05 -2.56
N LEU A 139 9.91 -4.51 -3.36
CA LEU A 139 9.66 -5.46 -4.46
C LEU A 139 9.58 -6.90 -3.94
N GLN A 140 9.20 -7.82 -4.83
CA GLN A 140 9.11 -9.25 -4.52
C GLN A 140 10.45 -9.83 -4.06
N GLU A 141 11.55 -9.48 -4.74
CA GLU A 141 12.90 -9.87 -4.32
C GLU A 141 13.46 -8.88 -3.29
N VAL A 142 13.85 -9.40 -2.15
CA VAL A 142 14.41 -8.62 -1.04
C VAL A 142 15.91 -8.41 -1.27
N GLY A 143 16.28 -7.20 -1.67
CA GLY A 143 17.66 -6.81 -2.04
C GLY A 143 18.53 -6.35 -0.85
N LEU A 144 18.49 -7.03 0.29
CA LEU A 144 19.27 -6.66 1.49
C LEU A 144 20.69 -7.24 1.49
N ASP A 145 21.71 -6.43 1.82
CA ASP A 145 23.08 -6.93 1.99
C ASP A 145 23.18 -7.84 3.24
N PRO A 146 23.46 -9.14 3.07
CA PRO A 146 23.50 -10.09 4.18
C PRO A 146 24.62 -9.81 5.19
N ARG A 147 25.62 -8.98 4.84
CA ARG A 147 26.76 -8.62 5.70
C ARG A 147 26.46 -7.47 6.66
N GLN A 148 25.45 -6.64 6.37
CA GLN A 148 25.03 -5.57 7.23
C GLN A 148 24.15 -6.08 8.38
N THR A 149 24.03 -5.27 9.43
CA THR A 149 22.97 -5.40 10.44
C THR A 149 21.74 -4.61 10.01
N GLY A 150 20.57 -4.91 10.60
CA GLY A 150 19.35 -4.13 10.31
C GLY A 150 19.51 -2.65 10.63
N ARG A 151 20.17 -2.33 11.75
CA ARG A 151 20.46 -0.96 12.16
C ARG A 151 21.40 -0.25 11.16
N GLU A 152 22.49 -0.89 10.76
CA GLU A 152 23.43 -0.31 9.79
C GLU A 152 22.77 -0.01 8.46
N LEU A 153 21.91 -0.91 7.96
CA LEU A 153 21.16 -0.72 6.73
C LEU A 153 20.27 0.52 6.81
N LEU A 154 19.44 0.62 7.85
CA LEU A 154 18.48 1.74 7.98
C LEU A 154 19.19 3.08 8.17
N ILE A 155 20.28 3.12 8.94
CA ILE A 155 21.11 4.32 9.08
C ILE A 155 21.72 4.72 7.73
N LEU A 156 22.27 3.76 6.97
CA LEU A 156 22.83 4.04 5.65
C LEU A 156 21.78 4.61 4.71
N GLN A 157 20.60 3.99 4.64
CA GLN A 157 19.49 4.46 3.81
C GLN A 157 19.08 5.90 4.19
N ALA A 158 18.87 6.18 5.48
CA ALA A 158 18.51 7.53 5.95
C ALA A 158 19.59 8.57 5.58
N ARG A 159 20.86 8.20 5.67
CA ARG A 159 21.98 9.03 5.26
C ARG A 159 21.97 9.33 3.76
N LEU A 160 21.63 8.35 2.92
CA LEU A 160 21.52 8.54 1.47
C LEU A 160 20.37 9.49 1.10
N PHE A 161 19.30 9.53 1.90
CA PHE A 161 18.23 10.51 1.77
C PHE A 161 18.52 11.86 2.44
N GLY A 162 19.76 12.10 2.90
CA GLY A 162 20.22 13.41 3.39
C GLY A 162 20.08 13.66 4.89
N SER A 163 19.63 12.66 5.68
CA SER A 163 19.53 12.80 7.14
C SER A 163 20.92 12.99 7.78
N SER A 164 21.03 13.78 8.85
CA SER A 164 22.22 13.83 9.69
C SER A 164 22.46 12.49 10.39
N ARG A 165 23.66 12.27 10.95
CA ARG A 165 23.98 10.99 11.65
C ARG A 165 23.03 10.74 12.84
N ALA A 166 22.70 11.79 13.60
CA ALA A 166 21.78 11.68 14.74
C ALA A 166 20.35 11.34 14.26
N GLN A 167 19.81 12.10 13.30
CA GLN A 167 18.49 11.85 12.72
C GLN A 167 18.39 10.44 12.12
N ALA A 168 19.43 9.97 11.42
CA ALA A 168 19.45 8.62 10.84
C ALA A 168 19.43 7.54 11.94
N ALA A 169 20.13 7.74 13.05
CA ALA A 169 20.11 6.79 14.18
C ALA A 169 18.73 6.76 14.88
N ASP A 170 18.12 7.93 15.08
CA ASP A 170 16.78 8.03 15.68
C ASP A 170 15.72 7.38 14.76
N ARG A 171 15.78 7.68 13.46
CA ARG A 171 14.87 7.09 12.48
C ARG A 171 15.02 5.57 12.37
N ALA A 172 16.25 5.06 12.38
CA ALA A 172 16.49 3.62 12.37
C ALA A 172 15.90 2.93 13.60
N ARG A 173 15.99 3.55 14.79
CA ARG A 173 15.38 3.02 16.03
C ARG A 173 13.85 2.97 15.91
N GLU A 174 13.22 4.08 15.50
CA GLU A 174 11.77 4.17 15.29
C GLU A 174 11.26 3.08 14.32
N LEU A 175 11.96 2.89 13.21
CA LEU A 175 11.57 1.91 12.20
C LEU A 175 11.76 0.47 12.68
N LEU A 176 12.84 0.17 13.43
CA LEU A 176 13.03 -1.14 14.03
C LEU A 176 11.96 -1.47 15.09
N GLU A 177 11.50 -0.46 15.85
CA GLU A 177 10.35 -0.59 16.76
C GLU A 177 9.05 -0.85 15.98
N LEU A 178 8.83 -0.11 14.90
CA LEU A 178 7.62 -0.24 14.05
C LEU A 178 7.46 -1.67 13.51
N VAL A 179 8.57 -2.29 13.05
CA VAL A 179 8.57 -3.61 12.43
C VAL A 179 9.01 -4.74 13.38
N ASP A 180 9.02 -4.49 14.68
CA ASP A 180 9.34 -5.46 15.73
C ASP A 180 10.67 -6.23 15.48
N LEU A 181 11.74 -5.46 15.21
CA LEU A 181 13.09 -5.97 14.96
C LEU A 181 14.15 -5.40 15.90
N VAL A 182 13.76 -4.80 17.04
CA VAL A 182 14.66 -4.16 18.00
C VAL A 182 15.71 -5.15 18.53
N GLU A 183 15.28 -6.34 18.97
CA GLU A 183 16.18 -7.37 19.52
C GLU A 183 17.16 -7.94 18.49
N ALA A 184 16.78 -7.89 17.21
CA ALA A 184 17.59 -8.39 16.11
C ALA A 184 18.42 -7.29 15.44
N ALA A 185 18.25 -6.02 15.83
CA ALA A 185 18.79 -4.84 15.16
C ALA A 185 20.29 -4.93 14.85
N ASP A 186 21.08 -5.48 15.76
CA ASP A 186 22.53 -5.57 15.69
C ASP A 186 23.04 -6.95 15.22
N ARG A 187 22.13 -7.89 14.90
CA ARG A 187 22.45 -9.14 14.23
C ARG A 187 22.63 -8.92 12.73
N ARG A 188 23.50 -9.71 12.10
CA ARG A 188 23.69 -9.68 10.65
C ARG A 188 22.44 -10.21 9.93
N ILE A 189 22.02 -9.54 8.83
CA ILE A 189 20.84 -9.87 8.02
C ILE A 189 20.90 -11.30 7.47
N LYS A 190 22.11 -11.87 7.24
CA LYS A 190 22.24 -13.27 6.84
C LYS A 190 21.59 -14.27 7.81
N GLY A 191 21.48 -13.90 9.08
CA GLY A 191 20.85 -14.73 10.13
C GLY A 191 19.35 -14.42 10.35
N TYR A 192 18.74 -13.57 9.54
CA TYR A 192 17.32 -13.27 9.62
C TYR A 192 16.49 -14.35 8.93
N SER A 193 15.29 -14.61 9.47
CA SER A 193 14.26 -15.41 8.78
C SER A 193 13.73 -14.66 7.57
N GLY A 194 12.97 -15.35 6.70
CA GLY A 194 12.29 -14.72 5.56
C GLY A 194 11.37 -13.57 6.01
N GLY A 195 10.56 -13.80 7.03
CA GLY A 195 9.68 -12.77 7.61
C GLY A 195 10.46 -11.58 8.19
N MET A 196 11.56 -11.82 8.90
CA MET A 196 12.42 -10.73 9.41
C MET A 196 13.04 -9.91 8.28
N LYS A 197 13.49 -10.55 7.21
CA LYS A 197 14.02 -9.85 6.02
C LYS A 197 12.93 -9.01 5.37
N ARG A 198 11.72 -9.53 5.22
CA ARG A 198 10.60 -8.80 4.63
C ARG A 198 10.20 -7.59 5.46
N ARG A 199 10.13 -7.73 6.80
CA ARG A 199 9.87 -6.61 7.71
C ARG A 199 10.96 -5.55 7.65
N LEU A 200 12.22 -5.94 7.58
CA LEU A 200 13.33 -4.98 7.42
C LEU A 200 13.29 -4.27 6.05
N ASP A 201 12.88 -4.95 4.99
CA ASP A 201 12.69 -4.37 3.66
C ASP A 201 11.58 -3.31 3.67
N LEU A 202 10.44 -3.60 4.34
CA LEU A 202 9.40 -2.61 4.60
C LEU A 202 9.91 -1.39 5.36
N ALA A 203 10.67 -1.60 6.44
CA ALA A 203 11.28 -0.52 7.20
C ALA A 203 12.22 0.33 6.33
N SER A 204 13.01 -0.31 5.47
CA SER A 204 13.91 0.35 4.51
C SER A 204 13.14 1.26 3.53
N ALA A 205 11.99 0.80 3.02
CA ALA A 205 11.15 1.58 2.13
C ALA A 205 10.50 2.81 2.81
N LEU A 206 10.46 2.84 4.15
CA LEU A 206 9.84 3.92 4.94
C LEU A 206 10.84 4.95 5.49
N VAL A 207 12.12 4.78 5.24
CA VAL A 207 13.20 5.57 5.85
C VAL A 207 13.02 7.08 5.64
N HIS A 208 12.58 7.49 4.45
CA HIS A 208 12.44 8.88 4.03
C HIS A 208 11.00 9.42 4.12
N GLU A 209 10.11 8.71 4.87
CA GLU A 209 8.70 9.11 5.10
C GLU A 209 7.91 9.30 3.80
N PRO A 210 7.79 8.25 2.98
CA PRO A 210 7.12 8.37 1.69
C PRO A 210 5.61 8.66 1.85
N GLU A 211 5.05 9.40 0.88
CA GLU A 211 3.61 9.63 0.78
C GLU A 211 2.87 8.37 0.29
N VAL A 212 3.54 7.57 -0.56
CA VAL A 212 3.00 6.33 -1.14
C VAL A 212 4.00 5.19 -0.98
N LEU A 213 3.56 4.08 -0.41
CA LEU A 213 4.32 2.84 -0.29
C LEU A 213 3.82 1.81 -1.30
N PHE A 214 4.69 1.40 -2.22
CA PHE A 214 4.42 0.36 -3.20
C PHE A 214 4.98 -0.98 -2.74
N LEU A 215 4.14 -2.02 -2.76
CA LEU A 215 4.48 -3.37 -2.31
C LEU A 215 4.15 -4.38 -3.40
N ASP A 216 5.16 -5.08 -3.89
CA ASP A 216 4.96 -6.15 -4.87
C ASP A 216 4.94 -7.50 -4.15
N GLU A 217 3.74 -8.09 -4.01
CA GLU A 217 3.46 -9.36 -3.35
C GLU A 217 4.11 -9.48 -1.96
N PRO A 218 3.74 -8.61 -0.98
CA PRO A 218 4.47 -8.44 0.28
C PRO A 218 4.56 -9.67 1.17
N THR A 219 3.64 -10.63 1.03
CA THR A 219 3.56 -11.81 1.91
C THR A 219 3.86 -13.13 1.19
N THR A 220 4.27 -13.06 -0.07
CA THR A 220 4.61 -14.27 -0.84
C THR A 220 5.78 -15.02 -0.20
N GLY A 221 5.62 -16.34 -0.02
CA GLY A 221 6.64 -17.21 0.59
C GLY A 221 6.76 -17.10 2.12
N LEU A 222 5.88 -16.35 2.79
CA LEU A 222 5.83 -16.28 4.25
C LEU A 222 4.90 -17.35 4.82
N ASP A 223 5.25 -17.86 6.00
CA ASP A 223 4.36 -18.68 6.81
C ASP A 223 3.15 -17.86 7.31
N PRO A 224 2.04 -18.53 7.73
CA PRO A 224 0.82 -17.82 8.13
C PRO A 224 1.02 -16.82 9.27
N ALA A 225 1.85 -17.12 10.26
CA ALA A 225 2.10 -16.24 11.40
C ALA A 225 2.88 -14.99 10.97
N SER A 226 3.92 -15.16 10.15
CA SER A 226 4.69 -14.06 9.57
C SER A 226 3.82 -13.17 8.67
N ARG A 227 2.87 -13.75 7.94
CA ARG A 227 1.92 -13.00 7.11
C ARG A 227 1.04 -12.07 7.96
N LEU A 228 0.43 -12.59 9.03
CA LEU A 228 -0.40 -11.79 9.93
C LEU A 228 0.41 -10.64 10.54
N THR A 229 1.66 -10.88 10.94
CA THR A 229 2.54 -9.84 11.46
C THR A 229 2.76 -8.72 10.44
N VAL A 230 3.05 -9.06 9.17
CA VAL A 230 3.20 -8.07 8.09
C VAL A 230 1.90 -7.29 7.87
N TRP A 231 0.74 -7.93 7.91
CA TRP A 231 -0.55 -7.24 7.77
C TRP A 231 -0.77 -6.21 8.89
N ASP A 232 -0.44 -6.55 10.14
CA ASP A 232 -0.56 -5.62 11.26
C ASP A 232 0.40 -4.43 11.14
N GLU A 233 1.60 -4.68 10.62
CA GLU A 233 2.56 -3.61 10.32
C GLU A 233 2.05 -2.68 9.22
N LEU A 234 1.48 -3.22 8.13
CA LEU A 234 0.88 -2.41 7.06
C LEU A 234 -0.28 -1.55 7.57
N ARG A 235 -1.14 -2.10 8.45
CA ARG A 235 -2.20 -1.32 9.09
C ARG A 235 -1.63 -0.17 9.94
N ARG A 236 -0.56 -0.41 10.71
CA ARG A 236 0.13 0.63 11.51
C ARG A 236 0.75 1.72 10.63
N ILE A 237 1.36 1.35 9.51
CA ILE A 237 1.94 2.28 8.54
C ILE A 237 0.84 3.15 7.93
N ASN A 238 -0.25 2.54 7.46
CA ASN A 238 -1.38 3.25 6.88
C ASN A 238 -2.07 4.19 7.89
N ALA A 239 -2.23 3.76 9.15
CA ALA A 239 -2.80 4.59 10.22
C ALA A 239 -1.98 5.87 10.52
N ARG A 240 -0.72 5.94 10.08
CA ARG A 240 0.13 7.14 10.13
C ARG A 240 -0.07 8.07 8.91
N GLY A 241 -0.95 7.71 7.98
CA GLY A 241 -1.33 8.51 6.81
C GLY A 241 -0.61 8.13 5.51
N THR A 242 0.28 7.12 5.51
CA THR A 242 0.93 6.64 4.29
C THR A 242 -0.09 5.88 3.42
N THR A 243 -0.20 6.26 2.15
CA THR A 243 -0.98 5.51 1.16
C THR A 243 -0.26 4.21 0.83
N ILE A 244 -0.98 3.09 0.78
CA ILE A 244 -0.38 1.80 0.42
C ILE A 244 -0.98 1.31 -0.89
N PHE A 245 -0.12 1.02 -1.86
CA PHE A 245 -0.45 0.33 -3.09
C PHE A 245 0.21 -1.04 -3.07
N LEU A 246 -0.57 -2.12 -2.95
CA LEU A 246 -0.02 -3.46 -2.92
C LEU A 246 -0.53 -4.30 -4.09
N THR A 247 0.35 -5.11 -4.67
CA THR A 247 -0.06 -6.19 -5.55
C THR A 247 -0.16 -7.48 -4.76
N THR A 248 -1.10 -8.32 -5.11
CA THR A 248 -1.23 -9.65 -4.52
C THR A 248 -1.91 -10.62 -5.48
N GLN A 249 -1.64 -11.90 -5.27
CA GLN A 249 -2.40 -13.02 -5.82
C GLN A 249 -3.25 -13.71 -4.73
N TYR A 250 -3.06 -13.33 -3.46
CA TYR A 250 -3.79 -13.89 -2.33
C TYR A 250 -5.07 -13.09 -2.07
N LEU A 251 -6.20 -13.72 -2.31
CA LEU A 251 -7.53 -13.14 -2.17
C LEU A 251 -7.85 -12.78 -0.72
N GLU A 252 -7.38 -13.60 0.23
CA GLU A 252 -7.50 -13.32 1.66
C GLU A 252 -6.78 -12.01 2.06
N GLU A 253 -5.57 -11.78 1.52
CA GLU A 253 -4.82 -10.53 1.77
C GLU A 253 -5.59 -9.32 1.26
N ALA A 254 -6.13 -9.39 0.04
CA ALA A 254 -6.94 -8.33 -0.53
C ALA A 254 -8.22 -8.05 0.29
N ASP A 255 -8.90 -9.10 0.75
CA ASP A 255 -10.14 -9.00 1.52
C ASP A 255 -9.92 -8.42 2.93
N GLN A 256 -8.76 -8.71 3.55
CA GLN A 256 -8.45 -8.32 4.93
C GLN A 256 -7.77 -6.95 5.05
N LEU A 257 -7.00 -6.53 4.03
CA LEU A 257 -6.18 -5.33 4.11
C LEU A 257 -6.72 -4.16 3.28
N CYS A 258 -7.35 -4.43 2.12
CA CYS A 258 -7.61 -3.38 1.17
C CYS A 258 -8.93 -2.68 1.44
N ASP A 259 -8.90 -1.34 1.47
CA ASP A 259 -10.11 -0.51 1.47
C ASP A 259 -10.82 -0.63 0.12
N ARG A 260 -10.03 -0.69 -0.96
CA ARG A 260 -10.50 -0.85 -2.33
C ARG A 260 -9.47 -1.65 -3.12
N LEU A 261 -9.94 -2.36 -4.14
CA LEU A 261 -9.08 -3.15 -5.01
C LEU A 261 -9.51 -3.07 -6.47
N ALA A 262 -8.55 -3.27 -7.37
CA ALA A 262 -8.79 -3.53 -8.77
C ALA A 262 -8.31 -4.95 -9.11
N ILE A 263 -9.15 -5.68 -9.85
CA ILE A 263 -8.81 -6.99 -10.40
C ILE A 263 -8.27 -6.77 -11.81
N ILE A 264 -7.01 -7.18 -12.03
CA ILE A 264 -6.36 -7.14 -13.34
C ILE A 264 -6.24 -8.55 -13.92
N ASP A 265 -6.61 -8.70 -15.18
CA ASP A 265 -6.36 -9.92 -15.97
C ASP A 265 -5.99 -9.56 -17.40
N GLY A 266 -4.98 -10.25 -17.96
CA GLY A 266 -4.49 -10.02 -19.32
C GLY A 266 -4.10 -8.57 -19.62
N GLY A 267 -3.61 -7.83 -18.64
CA GLY A 267 -3.16 -6.43 -18.77
C GLY A 267 -4.28 -5.38 -18.71
N LEU A 268 -5.50 -5.76 -18.34
CA LEU A 268 -6.68 -4.87 -18.23
C LEU A 268 -7.29 -4.97 -16.84
N ILE A 269 -7.79 -3.85 -16.30
CA ILE A 269 -8.64 -3.87 -15.11
C ILE A 269 -10.02 -4.38 -15.52
N VAL A 270 -10.45 -5.49 -14.92
CA VAL A 270 -11.75 -6.14 -15.21
C VAL A 270 -12.83 -5.80 -14.17
N ARG A 271 -12.45 -5.46 -12.94
CA ARG A 271 -13.34 -5.00 -11.87
C ARG A 271 -12.57 -4.06 -10.94
N GLU A 272 -13.27 -3.11 -10.34
CA GLU A 272 -12.74 -2.22 -9.29
C GLU A 272 -13.84 -1.89 -8.29
N GLY A 273 -13.52 -1.86 -6.99
CA GLY A 273 -14.46 -1.54 -5.92
C GLY A 273 -13.92 -1.89 -4.54
N THR A 274 -14.70 -1.64 -3.48
CA THR A 274 -14.39 -2.23 -2.17
C THR A 274 -14.66 -3.74 -2.20
N PRO A 275 -13.99 -4.55 -1.36
CA PRO A 275 -14.30 -5.97 -1.28
C PRO A 275 -15.79 -6.25 -1.08
N GLN A 276 -16.46 -5.46 -0.23
CA GLN A 276 -17.89 -5.59 0.06
C GLN A 276 -18.78 -5.23 -1.14
N GLN A 277 -18.43 -4.17 -1.88
CA GLN A 277 -19.16 -3.78 -3.09
C GLN A 277 -19.08 -4.88 -4.15
N LEU A 278 -17.88 -5.39 -4.41
CA LEU A 278 -17.68 -6.43 -5.41
C LEU A 278 -18.44 -7.74 -5.06
N LYS A 279 -18.47 -8.10 -3.77
CA LYS A 279 -19.27 -9.25 -3.27
C LYS A 279 -20.77 -8.98 -3.45
N ALA A 280 -21.26 -7.80 -3.08
CA ALA A 280 -22.67 -7.43 -3.21
C ALA A 280 -23.12 -7.41 -4.68
N GLU A 281 -22.31 -6.86 -5.60
CA GLU A 281 -22.57 -6.85 -7.03
C GLU A 281 -22.68 -8.28 -7.61
N LEU A 282 -21.78 -9.17 -7.21
CA LEU A 282 -21.84 -10.58 -7.65
C LEU A 282 -23.09 -11.28 -7.11
N ARG A 283 -23.40 -11.06 -5.82
CA ARG A 283 -24.63 -11.59 -5.20
C ARG A 283 -25.87 -11.17 -5.98
N GLN A 284 -26.02 -9.88 -6.25
CA GLN A 284 -27.17 -9.35 -6.98
C GLN A 284 -27.26 -9.90 -8.41
N ARG A 285 -26.13 -9.92 -9.12
CA ARG A 285 -26.07 -10.38 -10.53
C ARG A 285 -26.39 -11.86 -10.69
N ARG A 286 -26.00 -12.70 -9.71
CA ARG A 286 -26.24 -14.14 -9.74
C ARG A 286 -27.46 -14.60 -8.95
N GLY A 287 -28.15 -13.70 -8.24
CA GLY A 287 -29.31 -14.03 -7.40
C GLY A 287 -28.95 -14.96 -6.24
N LEU A 288 -27.80 -14.74 -5.59
CA LEU A 288 -27.34 -15.59 -4.48
C LEU A 288 -28.03 -15.19 -3.16
N ASP A 289 -28.37 -16.18 -2.34
CA ASP A 289 -29.00 -15.95 -1.02
C ASP A 289 -27.98 -15.46 0.03
N THR A 290 -26.70 -15.78 -0.15
CA THR A 290 -25.61 -15.45 0.75
C THR A 290 -24.54 -14.60 0.06
N ASP A 291 -23.75 -13.84 0.85
CA ASP A 291 -22.64 -13.07 0.30
C ASP A 291 -21.56 -14.03 -0.24
N PRO A 292 -21.12 -13.85 -1.49
CA PRO A 292 -20.04 -14.64 -2.07
C PRO A 292 -18.70 -14.26 -1.42
N THR A 293 -17.74 -15.15 -1.54
CA THR A 293 -16.33 -14.87 -1.17
C THR A 293 -15.65 -14.00 -2.23
N LEU A 294 -14.51 -13.38 -1.89
CA LEU A 294 -13.71 -12.66 -2.88
C LEU A 294 -13.13 -13.62 -3.95
N ASP A 295 -12.92 -14.91 -3.61
CA ASP A 295 -12.56 -15.95 -4.57
C ASP A 295 -13.61 -16.12 -5.68
N GLU A 296 -14.89 -16.13 -5.31
CA GLU A 296 -15.99 -16.26 -6.28
C GLU A 296 -16.11 -15.01 -7.16
N VAL A 297 -15.87 -13.81 -6.58
CA VAL A 297 -15.81 -12.57 -7.36
C VAL A 297 -14.66 -12.62 -8.37
N PHE A 298 -13.49 -13.06 -7.94
CA PHE A 298 -12.31 -13.16 -8.79
C PHE A 298 -12.52 -14.14 -9.95
N LEU A 299 -13.07 -15.33 -9.67
CA LEU A 299 -13.40 -16.33 -10.69
C LEU A 299 -14.40 -15.81 -11.71
N ASP A 300 -15.44 -15.12 -11.23
CA ASP A 300 -16.44 -14.51 -12.10
C ASP A 300 -15.85 -13.39 -12.98
N ALA A 301 -15.00 -12.56 -12.39
CA ALA A 301 -14.37 -11.41 -13.08
C ALA A 301 -13.38 -11.86 -14.18
N THR A 302 -12.64 -12.95 -13.94
CA THR A 302 -11.59 -13.44 -14.85
C THR A 302 -12.08 -14.56 -15.78
N GLY A 303 -13.32 -15.05 -15.60
CA GLY A 303 -13.86 -16.19 -16.37
C GLY A 303 -13.11 -17.52 -16.12
N ARG A 304 -12.35 -17.62 -15.01
CA ARG A 304 -11.58 -18.81 -14.64
C ARG A 304 -12.42 -19.79 -13.84
N THR A 305 -12.01 -21.06 -13.82
CA THR A 305 -12.60 -22.09 -12.96
C THR A 305 -11.71 -22.35 -11.75
N ARG A 306 -12.27 -22.88 -10.64
CA ARG A 306 -11.50 -23.24 -9.43
C ARG A 306 -10.35 -24.21 -9.73
N GLU A 307 -10.52 -25.11 -10.69
CA GLU A 307 -9.50 -26.09 -11.09
C GLU A 307 -8.27 -25.43 -11.74
N ARG A 308 -8.45 -24.38 -12.54
CA ARG A 308 -7.34 -23.61 -13.13
C ARG A 308 -6.53 -22.84 -12.11
N LEU A 309 -7.17 -22.23 -11.11
CA LEU A 309 -6.46 -21.52 -10.04
C LEU A 309 -5.61 -22.47 -9.19
N ALA A 310 -6.11 -23.66 -8.86
CA ALA A 310 -5.36 -24.66 -8.10
C ALA A 310 -4.09 -25.13 -8.83
N GLY A 311 -4.12 -25.23 -10.16
CA GLY A 311 -2.95 -25.57 -10.98
C GLY A 311 -1.87 -24.49 -11.01
N GLU A 312 -2.25 -23.22 -11.14
CA GLU A 312 -1.33 -22.08 -11.17
C GLU A 312 -0.59 -21.87 -9.83
N VAL A 313 -1.21 -22.21 -8.69
CA VAL A 313 -0.58 -22.14 -7.36
C VAL A 313 0.47 -23.24 -7.16
N GLN A 314 0.30 -24.42 -7.77
CA GLN A 314 1.26 -25.53 -7.68
C GLN A 314 2.52 -25.32 -8.53
N GLU A 315 2.43 -24.68 -9.68
CA GLU A 315 3.60 -24.38 -10.53
C GLU A 315 4.58 -23.37 -9.92
N VAL A 316 4.14 -22.54 -8.99
CA VAL A 316 5.00 -21.54 -8.28
C VAL A 316 5.71 -22.14 -7.08
N SER A 317 5.30 -23.32 -6.61
CA SER A 317 5.86 -24.00 -5.43
C SER A 317 6.86 -25.12 -5.80
N ALA A 318 7.12 -25.37 -7.06
CA ALA A 318 8.06 -26.33 -7.62
C ALA A 318 9.30 -25.61 -8.20
#